data_7b5c01aad2fb47413f82fdcbfebf93cc
#
_entry.id   7b5c01aad2fb47413f82fdcbfebf93cc
#
_cell.length_a   1.000
_cell.length_b   1.000
_cell.length_c   1.000
_cell.angle_alpha   90.00
_cell.angle_beta   90.00
_cell.angle_gamma   90.00
#
_symmetry.space_group_name_H-M   'P 1'
#
loop_
_entity.id
_entity.type
_entity.pdbx_description
1 polymer ?
#
loop_
_entity_poly.entity_id
_entity_poly.type
_entity_poly.pdbx_seq_one_letter_code
_entity_poly.pdbx_strand_id
1 'polypeptide(L)'
;MKNYLVLLVTLVFALAGCKSDKKTETDTPLKELNILEKVAEAHGYDNWKNVSSLKFTFNVDRDSSHFERTWLWQPKSNEVVFMTREDTITYNRKAVDSLSAKTDGGFVNDKFWLLAPYQLVWDQKGFTYEHSENQEAPISKEKMHKLTIVYANEGGYTPGDAYDYYFGNDYVIKEWVFRKANQEEPSMVTSWEDYKTLQGLDIATMHKMPEANFQLYFTNVEVK
;
A
#
# COMPACT_ATOMS: atom_id res chain seq x y z
N MET A 1 -72.34 -8.19 -72.44
CA MET A 1 -72.86 -7.97 -71.12
C MET A 1 -72.36 -9.11 -70.23
N LYS A 2 -71.25 -8.96 -69.62
CA LYS A 2 -70.73 -9.82 -68.49
C LYS A 2 -69.73 -9.03 -67.75
N ASN A 3 -70.08 -8.64 -66.51
CA ASN A 3 -69.21 -7.93 -65.58
C ASN A 3 -68.19 -8.93 -64.97
N TYR A 4 -66.94 -8.63 -65.10
CA TYR A 4 -65.88 -9.33 -64.31
C TYR A 4 -65.43 -8.41 -63.18
N LEU A 5 -65.82 -8.83 -62.00
CA LEU A 5 -65.35 -8.23 -60.72
C LEU A 5 -63.91 -8.72 -60.44
N VAL A 6 -62.95 -7.81 -60.50
CA VAL A 6 -61.60 -8.12 -60.17
C VAL A 6 -61.40 -7.85 -58.66
N LEU A 7 -61.18 -8.93 -57.92
CA LEU A 7 -60.95 -8.88 -56.49
C LEU A 7 -59.41 -8.62 -56.24
N LEU A 8 -59.10 -7.43 -55.74
CA LEU A 8 -57.76 -7.05 -55.42
C LEU A 8 -57.45 -7.52 -53.96
N VAL A 9 -56.65 -8.58 -53.85
CA VAL A 9 -56.15 -9.05 -52.53
C VAL A 9 -54.89 -8.28 -52.15
N THR A 10 -55.00 -7.35 -51.17
CA THR A 10 -53.89 -6.63 -50.60
C THR A 10 -53.26 -7.49 -49.53
N LEU A 11 -52.05 -7.96 -49.82
CA LEU A 11 -51.22 -8.71 -48.90
C LEU A 11 -50.48 -7.71 -47.95
N VAL A 12 -50.90 -7.64 -46.68
CA VAL A 12 -50.24 -6.82 -45.63
C VAL A 12 -49.10 -7.62 -45.09
N PHE A 13 -47.85 -7.24 -45.41
CA PHE A 13 -46.64 -7.73 -44.74
C PHE A 13 -46.49 -7.07 -43.39
N ALA A 14 -46.76 -7.79 -42.31
CA ALA A 14 -46.40 -7.38 -40.96
C ALA A 14 -44.89 -7.58 -40.75
N LEU A 15 -44.12 -6.51 -40.78
CA LEU A 15 -42.72 -6.50 -40.37
C LEU A 15 -42.68 -6.56 -38.83
N ALA A 16 -42.43 -7.76 -38.27
CA ALA A 16 -42.07 -7.92 -36.88
C ALA A 16 -40.62 -7.38 -36.68
N GLY A 17 -40.52 -6.12 -36.28
CA GLY A 17 -39.25 -5.53 -35.83
C GLY A 17 -38.84 -6.15 -34.51
N CYS A 18 -37.82 -7.01 -34.51
CA CYS A 18 -37.11 -7.36 -33.28
C CYS A 18 -36.48 -6.10 -32.68
N LYS A 19 -37.06 -5.57 -31.60
CA LYS A 19 -36.37 -4.64 -30.70
C LYS A 19 -35.25 -5.43 -30.00
N SER A 20 -34.05 -5.21 -30.45
CA SER A 20 -32.85 -5.57 -29.70
C SER A 20 -32.78 -4.61 -28.49
N ASP A 21 -33.15 -5.09 -27.32
CA ASP A 21 -32.87 -4.38 -26.06
C ASP A 21 -31.37 -4.30 -25.92
N LYS A 22 -30.80 -3.16 -26.35
CA LYS A 22 -29.47 -2.76 -25.91
C LYS A 22 -29.53 -2.64 -24.37
N LYS A 23 -28.99 -3.63 -23.68
CA LYS A 23 -28.66 -3.55 -22.28
C LYS A 23 -27.74 -2.34 -22.16
N THR A 24 -28.25 -1.24 -21.65
CA THR A 24 -27.47 -0.08 -21.24
C THR A 24 -26.63 -0.60 -20.10
N GLU A 25 -25.34 -0.85 -20.36
CA GLU A 25 -24.38 -0.98 -19.28
C GLU A 25 -24.48 0.32 -18.50
N THR A 26 -25.01 0.23 -17.30
CA THR A 26 -24.98 1.31 -16.32
C THR A 26 -23.51 1.52 -16.01
N ASP A 27 -22.91 2.56 -16.59
CA ASP A 27 -21.63 3.09 -16.14
C ASP A 27 -21.78 3.42 -14.65
N THR A 28 -21.40 2.48 -13.79
CA THR A 28 -21.21 2.76 -12.38
C THR A 28 -20.06 3.76 -12.34
N PRO A 29 -20.25 4.98 -11.81
CA PRO A 29 -19.18 5.96 -11.73
C PRO A 29 -17.98 5.30 -11.05
N LEU A 30 -16.81 5.32 -11.69
CA LEU A 30 -15.59 4.84 -11.08
C LEU A 30 -15.43 5.60 -9.75
N LYS A 31 -15.30 4.87 -8.65
CA LYS A 31 -15.09 5.46 -7.33
C LYS A 31 -13.81 6.30 -7.40
N GLU A 32 -13.90 7.59 -7.13
CA GLU A 32 -12.73 8.45 -7.03
C GLU A 32 -11.89 8.01 -5.82
N LEU A 33 -10.61 7.72 -6.07
CA LEU A 33 -9.68 7.32 -5.03
C LEU A 33 -9.35 8.53 -4.12
N ASN A 34 -9.37 8.33 -2.82
CA ASN A 34 -8.84 9.30 -1.87
C ASN A 34 -7.30 9.32 -1.90
N ILE A 35 -6.66 10.26 -1.21
CA ILE A 35 -5.20 10.42 -1.25
C ILE A 35 -4.45 9.19 -0.74
N LEU A 36 -4.97 8.50 0.29
CA LEU A 36 -4.37 7.28 0.82
C LEU A 36 -4.37 6.15 -0.22
N GLU A 37 -5.50 5.99 -0.90
CA GLU A 37 -5.68 5.03 -1.98
C GLU A 37 -4.79 5.37 -3.19
N LYS A 38 -4.68 6.67 -3.58
CA LYS A 38 -3.79 7.10 -4.67
C LYS A 38 -2.32 6.77 -4.40
N VAL A 39 -1.84 7.02 -3.18
CA VAL A 39 -0.47 6.66 -2.78
C VAL A 39 -0.29 5.14 -2.80
N ALA A 40 -1.21 4.38 -2.22
CA ALA A 40 -1.11 2.92 -2.21
C ALA A 40 -1.12 2.32 -3.63
N GLU A 41 -2.01 2.81 -4.52
CA GLU A 41 -2.11 2.35 -5.91
C GLU A 41 -0.86 2.70 -6.73
N ALA A 42 -0.24 3.86 -6.50
CA ALA A 42 1.03 4.22 -7.13
C ALA A 42 2.17 3.23 -6.76
N HIS A 43 2.01 2.48 -5.67
CA HIS A 43 2.91 1.42 -5.27
C HIS A 43 2.40 0.01 -5.64
N GLY A 44 1.32 -0.09 -6.46
CA GLY A 44 0.80 -1.36 -6.97
C GLY A 44 -0.10 -2.12 -6.00
N TYR A 45 -0.78 -1.44 -5.07
CA TYR A 45 -1.63 -2.05 -4.03
C TYR A 45 -2.66 -3.03 -4.57
N ASP A 46 -3.25 -2.78 -5.74
CA ASP A 46 -4.23 -3.69 -6.37
C ASP A 46 -3.69 -5.12 -6.58
N ASN A 47 -2.37 -5.28 -6.70
CA ASN A 47 -1.73 -6.58 -6.86
C ASN A 47 -1.56 -7.33 -5.52
N TRP A 48 -1.71 -6.63 -4.38
CA TRP A 48 -1.56 -7.25 -3.05
C TRP A 48 -2.50 -8.43 -2.82
N LYS A 49 -3.69 -8.42 -3.39
CA LYS A 49 -4.67 -9.52 -3.31
C LYS A 49 -4.13 -10.87 -3.79
N ASN A 50 -3.13 -10.84 -4.68
CA ASN A 50 -2.50 -12.03 -5.26
C ASN A 50 -1.35 -12.56 -4.40
N VAL A 51 -0.85 -11.79 -3.43
CA VAL A 51 0.28 -12.17 -2.59
C VAL A 51 -0.10 -13.34 -1.67
N SER A 52 0.65 -14.42 -1.81
CA SER A 52 0.54 -15.59 -0.92
C SER A 52 1.64 -15.63 0.13
N SER A 53 2.83 -15.12 -0.20
CA SER A 53 3.93 -14.97 0.76
C SER A 53 4.83 -13.80 0.41
N LEU A 54 5.41 -13.19 1.43
CA LEU A 54 6.43 -12.16 1.35
C LEU A 54 7.60 -12.56 2.24
N LYS A 55 8.80 -12.67 1.65
CA LYS A 55 10.05 -12.86 2.37
C LYS A 55 10.91 -11.62 2.22
N PHE A 56 11.59 -11.20 3.26
CA PHE A 56 12.54 -10.11 3.22
C PHE A 56 13.55 -10.19 4.37
N THR A 57 14.76 -9.69 4.15
CA THR A 57 15.75 -9.44 5.20
C THR A 57 15.82 -7.95 5.46
N PHE A 58 15.55 -7.57 6.69
CA PHE A 58 15.67 -6.20 7.20
C PHE A 58 17.09 -6.01 7.70
N ASN A 59 17.76 -4.96 7.22
CA ASN A 59 19.12 -4.63 7.54
C ASN A 59 19.21 -3.19 8.07
N VAL A 60 20.06 -2.96 9.06
CA VAL A 60 20.42 -1.63 9.56
C VAL A 60 21.90 -1.52 9.70
N ASP A 61 22.50 -0.59 9.00
CA ASP A 61 23.88 -0.16 9.24
C ASP A 61 23.86 1.18 9.99
N ARG A 62 24.61 1.23 11.09
CA ARG A 62 24.80 2.44 11.87
C ARG A 62 26.27 2.50 12.29
N ASP A 63 26.99 3.53 11.82
CA ASP A 63 28.42 3.68 12.03
C ASP A 63 29.19 2.43 11.58
N SER A 64 29.80 1.71 12.49
CA SER A 64 30.51 0.46 12.22
C SER A 64 29.72 -0.80 12.59
N SER A 65 28.45 -0.66 13.00
CA SER A 65 27.60 -1.77 13.39
C SER A 65 26.65 -2.18 12.28
N HIS A 66 26.42 -3.48 12.16
CA HIS A 66 25.43 -4.06 11.27
C HIS A 66 24.46 -4.93 12.06
N PHE A 67 23.18 -4.82 11.73
CA PHE A 67 22.11 -5.65 12.28
C PHE A 67 21.26 -6.20 11.14
N GLU A 68 20.94 -7.49 11.18
CA GLU A 68 20.06 -8.12 10.20
C GLU A 68 19.10 -9.12 10.85
N ARG A 69 17.92 -9.28 10.24
CA ARG A 69 16.96 -10.35 10.53
C ARG A 69 16.04 -10.61 9.34
N THR A 70 15.62 -11.84 9.16
CA THR A 70 14.81 -12.26 8.02
C THR A 70 13.42 -12.66 8.46
N TRP A 71 12.46 -12.31 7.65
CA TRP A 71 11.05 -12.61 7.83
C TRP A 71 10.49 -13.37 6.62
N LEU A 72 9.64 -14.35 6.86
CA LEU A 72 8.73 -14.93 5.89
C LEU A 72 7.32 -14.78 6.42
N TRP A 73 6.49 -14.04 5.73
CA TRP A 73 5.11 -13.79 6.09
C TRP A 73 4.15 -14.39 5.07
N GLN A 74 3.13 -15.10 5.54
CA GLN A 74 2.00 -15.59 4.76
C GLN A 74 0.76 -14.78 5.14
N PRO A 75 0.40 -13.70 4.41
CA PRO A 75 -0.67 -12.78 4.81
C PRO A 75 -2.02 -13.46 4.95
N LYS A 76 -2.33 -14.45 4.09
CA LYS A 76 -3.61 -15.15 4.07
C LYS A 76 -3.84 -16.05 5.30
N SER A 77 -2.79 -16.69 5.81
CA SER A 77 -2.83 -17.54 7.02
C SER A 77 -2.45 -16.78 8.29
N ASN A 78 -1.88 -15.57 8.16
CA ASN A 78 -1.27 -14.78 9.25
C ASN A 78 -0.07 -15.47 9.92
N GLU A 79 0.55 -16.43 9.25
CA GLU A 79 1.76 -17.08 9.74
C GLU A 79 2.99 -16.24 9.45
N VAL A 80 3.88 -16.12 10.43
CA VAL A 80 5.16 -15.42 10.35
C VAL A 80 6.25 -16.35 10.84
N VAL A 81 7.33 -16.42 10.05
CA VAL A 81 8.58 -17.07 10.43
C VAL A 81 9.64 -15.98 10.57
N PHE A 82 10.19 -15.85 11.75
CA PHE A 82 11.34 -15.04 12.08
C PHE A 82 12.60 -15.90 12.00
N MET A 83 13.66 -15.39 11.41
CA MET A 83 14.93 -16.10 11.23
C MET A 83 16.10 -15.16 11.50
N THR A 84 17.03 -15.62 12.33
CA THR A 84 18.36 -15.06 12.51
C THR A 84 19.40 -16.16 12.26
N ARG A 85 20.69 -15.88 12.48
CA ARG A 85 21.74 -16.91 12.43
C ARG A 85 21.59 -17.95 13.54
N GLU A 86 20.96 -17.59 14.65
CA GLU A 86 20.91 -18.39 15.88
C GLU A 86 19.53 -19.02 16.08
N ASP A 87 18.46 -18.30 15.71
CA ASP A 87 17.09 -18.67 16.04
C ASP A 87 16.14 -18.69 14.84
N THR A 88 15.14 -19.57 14.92
CA THR A 88 13.96 -19.56 14.07
C THR A 88 12.71 -19.67 14.92
N ILE A 89 11.80 -18.68 14.81
CA ILE A 89 10.55 -18.65 15.56
C ILE A 89 9.39 -18.58 14.56
N THR A 90 8.45 -19.51 14.66
CA THR A 90 7.22 -19.50 13.89
C THR A 90 6.05 -19.19 14.80
N TYR A 91 5.19 -18.25 14.41
CA TYR A 91 4.00 -17.89 15.15
C TYR A 91 2.88 -17.42 14.23
N ASN A 92 1.66 -17.33 14.76
CA ASN A 92 0.51 -16.82 14.04
C ASN A 92 0.06 -15.48 14.65
N ARG A 93 -0.05 -14.44 13.81
CA ARG A 93 -0.41 -13.09 14.25
C ARG A 93 -1.83 -12.96 14.83
N LYS A 94 -2.70 -13.94 14.62
CA LYS A 94 -4.02 -14.01 15.27
C LYS A 94 -3.98 -14.58 16.69
N ALA A 95 -2.82 -15.13 17.09
CA ALA A 95 -2.63 -15.82 18.39
C ALA A 95 -1.28 -15.44 18.98
N VAL A 96 -0.95 -14.14 18.98
CA VAL A 96 0.29 -13.61 19.61
C VAL A 96 0.17 -13.77 21.12
N ASP A 97 1.12 -14.47 21.71
CA ASP A 97 1.25 -14.70 23.15
C ASP A 97 2.44 -13.93 23.75
N SER A 98 2.70 -14.08 25.04
CA SER A 98 3.80 -13.40 25.72
C SER A 98 5.19 -13.78 25.18
N LEU A 99 5.35 -14.96 24.57
CA LEU A 99 6.61 -15.43 24.02
C LEU A 99 6.88 -14.83 22.65
N SER A 100 5.85 -14.71 21.82
CA SER A 100 5.92 -14.17 20.46
C SER A 100 5.74 -12.65 20.38
N ALA A 101 5.23 -12.00 21.44
CA ALA A 101 4.88 -10.57 21.43
C ALA A 101 6.06 -9.65 21.05
N LYS A 102 7.26 -9.92 21.58
CA LYS A 102 8.46 -9.14 21.24
C LYS A 102 8.85 -9.33 19.77
N THR A 103 8.75 -10.57 19.29
CA THR A 103 9.05 -10.93 17.90
C THR A 103 8.04 -10.28 16.96
N ASP A 104 6.74 -10.32 17.28
CA ASP A 104 5.69 -9.66 16.48
C ASP A 104 5.85 -8.13 16.44
N GLY A 105 6.26 -7.50 17.55
CA GLY A 105 6.61 -6.08 17.55
C GLY A 105 7.74 -5.74 16.59
N GLY A 106 8.77 -6.60 16.52
CA GLY A 106 9.84 -6.49 15.53
C GLY A 106 9.35 -6.65 14.10
N PHE A 107 8.49 -7.65 13.85
CA PHE A 107 7.88 -7.86 12.54
C PHE A 107 7.04 -6.66 12.08
N VAL A 108 6.21 -6.12 12.97
CA VAL A 108 5.36 -4.97 12.64
C VAL A 108 6.21 -3.75 12.27
N ASN A 109 7.27 -3.47 13.03
CA ASN A 109 8.20 -2.38 12.72
C ASN A 109 8.86 -2.58 11.34
N ASP A 110 9.44 -3.74 11.07
CA ASP A 110 10.19 -3.97 9.84
C ASP A 110 9.27 -4.01 8.61
N LYS A 111 8.10 -4.64 8.76
CA LYS A 111 7.06 -4.63 7.74
C LYS A 111 6.58 -3.20 7.44
N PHE A 112 6.47 -2.34 8.46
CA PHE A 112 6.04 -0.96 8.26
C PHE A 112 7.02 -0.19 7.37
N TRP A 113 8.33 -0.34 7.58
CA TRP A 113 9.35 0.25 6.72
C TRP A 113 9.27 -0.23 5.27
N LEU A 114 8.91 -1.48 5.03
CA LEU A 114 8.82 -2.06 3.70
C LEU A 114 7.51 -1.72 2.98
N LEU A 115 6.40 -1.67 3.73
CA LEU A 115 5.04 -1.66 3.19
C LEU A 115 4.20 -0.47 3.68
N ALA A 116 4.84 0.63 4.13
CA ALA A 116 4.10 1.79 4.62
C ALA A 116 3.05 2.34 3.63
N PRO A 117 3.28 2.37 2.30
CA PRO A 117 2.23 2.79 1.36
C PRO A 117 0.96 1.96 1.46
N TYR A 118 1.07 0.65 1.73
CA TYR A 118 -0.09 -0.25 1.86
C TYR A 118 -0.76 -0.11 3.23
N GLN A 119 0.00 0.24 4.29
CA GLN A 119 -0.54 0.52 5.62
C GLN A 119 -1.53 1.69 5.59
N LEU A 120 -1.37 2.66 4.68
CA LEU A 120 -2.31 3.77 4.49
C LEU A 120 -3.73 3.28 4.20
N VAL A 121 -3.90 2.13 3.57
CA VAL A 121 -5.20 1.51 3.31
C VAL A 121 -5.59 0.51 4.40
N TRP A 122 -4.63 -0.34 4.84
CA TRP A 122 -4.93 -1.39 5.83
C TRP A 122 -5.33 -0.82 7.19
N ASP A 123 -4.66 0.24 7.62
CA ASP A 123 -4.82 0.84 8.96
C ASP A 123 -5.66 2.12 8.95
N GLN A 124 -6.34 2.45 7.85
CA GLN A 124 -7.06 3.71 7.65
C GLN A 124 -8.01 4.09 8.80
N LYS A 125 -8.51 3.12 9.54
CA LYS A 125 -9.37 3.36 10.71
C LYS A 125 -8.60 3.65 12.00
N GLY A 126 -7.28 3.42 12.01
CA GLY A 126 -6.41 3.56 13.18
C GLY A 126 -5.70 4.90 13.30
N PHE A 127 -5.85 5.80 12.31
CA PHE A 127 -5.21 7.11 12.30
C PHE A 127 -6.11 8.18 11.71
N THR A 128 -5.79 9.45 12.00
CA THR A 128 -6.29 10.60 11.26
C THR A 128 -5.26 11.03 10.23
N TYR A 129 -5.67 11.72 9.16
CA TYR A 129 -4.74 12.19 8.15
C TYR A 129 -5.06 13.59 7.63
N GLU A 130 -4.03 14.28 7.15
CA GLU A 130 -4.09 15.55 6.47
C GLU A 130 -3.20 15.52 5.23
N HIS A 131 -3.65 16.14 4.14
CA HIS A 131 -2.90 16.25 2.90
C HIS A 131 -2.74 17.71 2.50
N SER A 132 -1.53 18.10 2.15
CA SER A 132 -1.21 19.44 1.66
C SER A 132 -0.25 19.35 0.45
N GLU A 133 -0.35 20.34 -0.43
CA GLU A 133 0.49 20.46 -1.63
C GLU A 133 1.57 21.52 -1.45
N ASN A 134 2.57 21.52 -2.33
CA ASN A 134 3.64 22.50 -2.36
C ASN A 134 4.43 22.67 -1.04
N GLN A 135 4.53 21.57 -0.27
CA GLN A 135 5.32 21.53 0.95
C GLN A 135 6.79 21.28 0.62
N GLU A 136 7.70 21.92 1.34
CA GLU A 136 9.13 21.66 1.18
C GLU A 136 9.49 20.33 1.81
N ALA A 137 10.05 19.43 0.98
CA ALA A 137 10.52 18.13 1.44
C ALA A 137 11.77 18.28 2.31
N PRO A 138 11.93 17.46 3.38
CA PRO A 138 12.96 17.71 4.41
C PRO A 138 14.39 17.47 3.90
N ILE A 139 14.59 16.60 2.91
CA ILE A 139 15.92 16.23 2.38
C ILE A 139 16.22 17.02 1.11
N SER A 140 15.45 16.81 0.04
CA SER A 140 15.68 17.39 -1.28
C SER A 140 15.39 18.87 -1.35
N LYS A 141 14.58 19.42 -0.42
CA LYS A 141 14.05 20.80 -0.45
C LYS A 141 13.13 21.07 -1.65
N GLU A 142 12.75 20.05 -2.39
CA GLU A 142 11.80 20.16 -3.48
C GLU A 142 10.38 20.41 -2.97
N LYS A 143 9.54 21.03 -3.79
CA LYS A 143 8.12 21.20 -3.48
C LYS A 143 7.36 19.95 -3.85
N MET A 144 6.77 19.28 -2.84
CA MET A 144 6.07 18.01 -2.95
C MET A 144 4.68 18.06 -2.30
N HIS A 145 3.88 17.05 -2.53
CA HIS A 145 2.75 16.73 -1.67
C HIS A 145 3.28 16.23 -0.33
N LYS A 146 2.58 16.59 0.74
CA LYS A 146 2.80 16.07 2.09
C LYS A 146 1.52 15.41 2.60
N LEU A 147 1.60 14.14 2.94
CA LEU A 147 0.55 13.40 3.63
C LEU A 147 1.01 13.13 5.05
N THR A 148 0.33 13.72 6.03
CA THR A 148 0.55 13.46 7.46
C THR A 148 -0.47 12.46 7.95
N ILE A 149 -0.03 11.40 8.64
CA ILE A 149 -0.91 10.52 9.42
C ILE A 149 -0.54 10.58 10.90
N VAL A 150 -1.54 10.48 11.78
CA VAL A 150 -1.35 10.44 13.24
C VAL A 150 -2.15 9.29 13.80
N TYR A 151 -1.46 8.29 14.33
CA TYR A 151 -2.11 7.14 14.95
C TYR A 151 -2.86 7.52 16.22
N ALA A 152 -3.94 6.79 16.52
CA ALA A 152 -4.67 6.96 17.77
C ALA A 152 -3.77 6.68 18.99
N ASN A 153 -4.09 7.31 20.13
CA ASN A 153 -3.30 7.16 21.37
C ASN A 153 -3.45 5.79 22.04
N GLU A 154 -4.37 4.96 21.55
CA GLU A 154 -4.67 3.64 22.14
C GLU A 154 -4.58 2.56 21.06
N GLY A 155 -4.08 1.40 21.45
CA GLY A 155 -3.95 0.23 20.58
C GLY A 155 -2.76 0.29 19.62
N GLY A 156 -2.55 -0.82 18.90
CA GLY A 156 -1.45 -0.95 17.94
C GLY A 156 -0.05 -0.98 18.58
N TYR A 157 0.96 -0.75 17.76
CA TYR A 157 2.38 -0.78 18.15
C TYR A 157 3.02 0.62 18.25
N THR A 158 2.36 1.63 17.73
CA THR A 158 2.87 3.02 17.65
C THR A 158 1.79 4.03 18.09
N PRO A 159 1.22 3.88 19.32
CA PRO A 159 0.16 4.77 19.77
C PRO A 159 0.64 6.22 19.82
N GLY A 160 -0.13 7.12 19.21
CA GLY A 160 0.15 8.54 19.16
C GLY A 160 1.27 8.98 18.21
N ASP A 161 1.94 8.07 17.52
CA ASP A 161 3.03 8.39 16.60
C ASP A 161 2.48 9.02 15.30
N ALA A 162 3.28 9.91 14.70
CA ALA A 162 2.96 10.55 13.44
C ALA A 162 4.01 10.30 12.37
N TYR A 163 3.55 10.27 11.13
CA TYR A 163 4.39 10.09 9.95
C TYR A 163 3.98 11.08 8.86
N ASP A 164 4.96 11.79 8.30
CA ASP A 164 4.78 12.68 7.15
C ASP A 164 5.42 12.02 5.94
N TYR A 165 4.64 11.77 4.89
CA TYR A 165 5.10 11.20 3.61
C TYR A 165 5.18 12.30 2.57
N TYR A 166 6.32 12.39 1.87
CA TYR A 166 6.54 13.35 0.80
C TYR A 166 6.65 12.63 -0.54
N PHE A 167 5.88 13.09 -1.54
CA PHE A 167 5.81 12.48 -2.87
C PHE A 167 5.47 13.52 -3.95
N GLY A 168 5.82 13.21 -5.19
CA GLY A 168 5.48 14.03 -6.36
C GLY A 168 4.07 13.78 -6.89
N ASN A 169 3.76 14.31 -8.07
CA ASN A 169 2.48 14.10 -8.76
C ASN A 169 2.27 12.64 -9.20
N ASP A 170 3.32 11.82 -9.14
CA ASP A 170 3.31 10.38 -9.36
C ASP A 170 2.80 9.57 -8.14
N TYR A 171 2.59 10.25 -7.00
CA TYR A 171 2.20 9.66 -5.72
C TYR A 171 3.18 8.62 -5.15
N VAL A 172 4.39 8.49 -5.73
CA VAL A 172 5.45 7.60 -5.24
C VAL A 172 6.21 8.31 -4.11
N ILE A 173 6.29 7.69 -2.93
CA ILE A 173 6.94 8.25 -1.74
C ILE A 173 8.45 8.39 -2.02
N LYS A 174 9.04 9.55 -1.69
CA LYS A 174 10.46 9.86 -1.87
C LYS A 174 11.19 10.14 -0.57
N GLU A 175 10.47 10.71 0.38
CA GLU A 175 10.99 11.06 1.70
C GLU A 175 9.92 10.89 2.76
N TRP A 176 10.32 10.64 4.00
CA TRP A 176 9.41 10.63 5.11
C TRP A 176 10.02 11.21 6.38
N VAL A 177 9.13 11.59 7.31
CA VAL A 177 9.47 12.03 8.65
C VAL A 177 8.69 11.19 9.64
N PHE A 178 9.38 10.60 10.61
CA PHE A 178 8.77 9.99 11.78
C PHE A 178 8.81 10.98 12.95
N ARG A 179 7.69 11.14 13.64
CA ARG A 179 7.55 11.98 14.84
C ARG A 179 6.93 11.16 15.97
N LYS A 180 7.75 10.79 16.93
CA LYS A 180 7.32 10.03 18.11
C LYS A 180 6.31 10.83 18.93
N ALA A 181 5.19 10.21 19.30
CA ALA A 181 4.09 10.82 20.03
C ALA A 181 3.62 12.16 19.42
N ASN A 182 3.67 12.26 18.08
CA ASN A 182 3.29 13.44 17.31
C ASN A 182 3.97 14.75 17.79
N GLN A 183 5.19 14.65 18.30
CA GLN A 183 5.97 15.84 18.69
C GLN A 183 6.26 16.71 17.47
N GLU A 184 6.56 17.99 17.69
CA GLU A 184 6.84 18.96 16.63
C GLU A 184 8.14 18.63 15.89
N GLU A 185 9.21 18.31 16.64
CA GLU A 185 10.51 17.99 16.07
C GLU A 185 10.56 16.58 15.48
N PRO A 186 11.21 16.39 14.32
CA PRO A 186 11.42 15.08 13.73
C PRO A 186 12.22 14.16 14.66
N SER A 187 11.74 12.93 14.87
CA SER A 187 12.51 11.87 15.53
C SER A 187 13.45 11.17 14.54
N MET A 188 13.04 11.12 13.27
CA MET A 188 13.83 10.54 12.19
C MET A 188 13.36 11.07 10.85
N VAL A 189 14.30 11.33 9.94
CA VAL A 189 14.04 11.73 8.55
C VAL A 189 14.83 10.81 7.65
N THR A 190 14.17 10.16 6.69
CA THR A 190 14.85 9.28 5.72
C THR A 190 14.34 9.48 4.29
N SER A 191 15.20 9.16 3.34
CA SER A 191 14.80 8.95 1.95
C SER A 191 14.04 7.63 1.77
N TRP A 192 13.39 7.49 0.61
CA TRP A 192 12.79 6.25 0.10
C TRP A 192 13.33 6.04 -1.30
N GLU A 193 14.20 5.03 -1.46
CA GLU A 193 15.01 4.83 -2.64
C GLU A 193 15.00 3.36 -3.10
N ASP A 194 15.65 3.10 -4.25
CA ASP A 194 15.90 1.76 -4.80
C ASP A 194 14.62 0.93 -4.93
N TYR A 195 13.61 1.52 -5.56
CA TYR A 195 12.34 0.85 -5.84
C TYR A 195 12.52 -0.37 -6.74
N LYS A 196 11.90 -1.47 -6.33
CA LYS A 196 11.85 -2.73 -7.10
C LYS A 196 10.43 -3.14 -7.35
N THR A 197 10.10 -3.44 -8.60
CA THR A 197 8.80 -4.00 -8.97
C THR A 197 8.83 -5.52 -8.82
N LEU A 198 8.08 -6.05 -7.85
CA LEU A 198 7.98 -7.48 -7.54
C LEU A 198 6.52 -7.91 -7.58
N GLN A 199 6.14 -8.75 -8.55
CA GLN A 199 4.75 -9.18 -8.76
C GLN A 199 3.75 -8.01 -8.86
N GLY A 200 4.19 -6.88 -9.46
CA GLY A 200 3.39 -5.66 -9.61
C GLY A 200 3.32 -4.79 -8.35
N LEU A 201 4.09 -5.10 -7.33
CA LEU A 201 4.26 -4.25 -6.15
C LEU A 201 5.55 -3.43 -6.31
N ASP A 202 5.48 -2.12 -6.16
CA ASP A 202 6.64 -1.23 -6.18
C ASP A 202 7.09 -0.95 -4.74
N ILE A 203 8.24 -1.51 -4.38
CA ILE A 203 8.75 -1.56 -3.01
C ILE A 203 10.08 -0.80 -2.94
N ALA A 204 10.15 0.25 -2.11
CA ALA A 204 11.41 0.89 -1.76
C ALA A 204 12.26 -0.07 -0.92
N THR A 205 13.52 -0.24 -1.30
CA THR A 205 14.41 -1.16 -0.60
C THR A 205 15.57 -0.47 0.12
N MET A 206 15.62 0.86 0.12
CA MET A 206 16.66 1.65 0.77
C MET A 206 16.07 2.90 1.42
N HIS A 207 16.51 3.17 2.66
CA HIS A 207 16.15 4.35 3.45
C HIS A 207 17.42 4.91 4.11
N LYS A 208 17.80 6.14 3.77
CA LYS A 208 19.02 6.79 4.27
C LYS A 208 18.70 8.03 5.09
N MET A 209 19.46 8.25 6.15
CA MET A 209 19.49 9.55 6.83
C MET A 209 20.64 10.38 6.21
N PRO A 210 20.34 11.55 5.62
CA PRO A 210 21.36 12.30 4.85
C PRO A 210 22.55 12.77 5.68
N GLU A 211 22.30 13.10 6.94
CA GLU A 211 23.30 13.72 7.84
C GLU A 211 23.88 12.74 8.88
N ALA A 212 23.57 11.46 8.75
CA ALA A 212 24.04 10.44 9.67
C ALA A 212 24.60 9.23 8.91
N ASN A 213 25.59 8.57 9.47
CA ASN A 213 26.06 7.28 8.96
C ASN A 213 25.05 6.18 9.37
N PHE A 214 23.84 6.28 8.78
CA PHE A 214 22.72 5.39 9.01
C PHE A 214 22.03 5.06 7.71
N GLN A 215 21.82 3.78 7.47
CA GLN A 215 20.93 3.28 6.43
C GLN A 215 20.14 2.07 6.92
N LEU A 216 18.89 2.02 6.52
CA LEU A 216 18.00 0.88 6.67
C LEU A 216 17.66 0.37 5.27
N TYR A 217 17.84 -0.93 5.05
CA TYR A 217 17.62 -1.47 3.72
C TYR A 217 17.13 -2.92 3.75
N PHE A 218 16.59 -3.35 2.62
CA PHE A 218 16.01 -4.67 2.46
C PHE A 218 16.78 -5.47 1.41
N THR A 219 17.13 -6.70 1.78
CA THR A 219 17.69 -7.70 0.86
C THR A 219 16.80 -8.93 0.82
N ASN A 220 17.03 -9.83 -0.15
CA ASN A 220 16.28 -11.08 -0.29
C ASN A 220 14.75 -10.88 -0.32
N VAL A 221 14.28 -9.76 -0.93
CA VAL A 221 12.85 -9.49 -1.04
C VAL A 221 12.26 -10.40 -2.12
N GLU A 222 11.35 -11.29 -1.73
CA GLU A 222 10.66 -12.23 -2.61
C GLU A 222 9.15 -12.12 -2.36
N VAL A 223 8.38 -11.94 -3.43
CA VAL A 223 6.91 -11.92 -3.42
C VAL A 223 6.39 -13.10 -4.23
N LYS A 224 5.44 -13.87 -3.67
CA LYS A 224 4.78 -15.00 -4.34
C LYS A 224 3.28 -14.90 -4.23
#